data_f3f64f748d446aa899c951e7d6cf1577
#
_entry.id   f3f64f748d446aa899c951e7d6cf1577
#
_cell.length_a   1.000
_cell.length_b   1.000
_cell.length_c   1.000
_cell.angle_alpha   90.00
_cell.angle_beta   90.00
_cell.angle_gamma   90.00
#
_symmetry.space_group_name_H-M   'P 1'
#
loop_
_entity.id
_entity.type
_entity.pdbx_description
1 polymer ?
#
loop_
_entity_poly.entity_id
_entity_poly.type
_entity_poly.pdbx_seq_one_letter_code
_entity_poly.pdbx_strand_id
1 'polypeptide(L)'
;MGGLIAAGYLDRFGSLGRVAKVASLATPFNGSFEAVLKIAVGTGDLGGEAPSSREREAARMLPALYHLIPAIPGAVQAGPGLSSDLFQASAWQRRVVETIAEFVRFHGLRPVAPMEQAERLFSAMLCEARAFRGRVDELQLERAGLKPSDWLCVAGVNSPTRVRLPIRGQNGEVEFLLRSGDRENRWDSNRCPAGRDREQGLTGDGTVPFEGAVPKFLGRENVVCVTPQDFGYWEIADRVLDRAAGFHGILPNMNMIHRLIVRHFTGSPDLHGATWGRAAPGVPPGHWNPAVRLLRNKDVKG
;
A
#
# COMPACT_ATOMS: atom_id res chain seq x y z
N MET A 1 4.19 5.51 -3.01
CA MET A 1 4.47 6.64 -2.09
C MET A 1 3.92 7.98 -2.61
N GLY A 2 3.96 8.29 -3.91
CA GLY A 2 3.51 9.59 -4.46
C GLY A 2 2.12 10.04 -4.04
N GLY A 3 1.15 9.14 -3.97
CA GLY A 3 -0.20 9.47 -3.50
C GLY A 3 -0.27 9.90 -2.04
N LEU A 4 0.60 9.37 -1.17
CA LEU A 4 0.72 9.84 0.22
C LEU A 4 1.29 11.26 0.28
N ILE A 5 2.25 11.59 -0.59
CA ILE A 5 2.79 12.95 -0.72
C ILE A 5 1.70 13.91 -1.18
N ALA A 6 0.91 13.50 -2.19
CA ALA A 6 -0.22 14.31 -2.67
C ALA A 6 -1.27 14.54 -1.58
N ALA A 7 -1.64 13.51 -0.82
CA ALA A 7 -2.57 13.62 0.30
C ALA A 7 -2.03 14.55 1.41
N GLY A 8 -0.77 14.39 1.80
CA GLY A 8 -0.13 15.27 2.78
C GLY A 8 0.03 16.72 2.30
N TYR A 9 0.22 16.93 1.00
CA TYR A 9 0.20 18.28 0.42
C TYR A 9 -1.19 18.91 0.52
N LEU A 10 -2.24 18.16 0.20
CA LEU A 10 -3.62 18.65 0.30
C LEU A 10 -4.04 18.92 1.74
N ASP A 11 -3.64 18.05 2.67
CA ASP A 11 -3.88 18.29 4.10
C ASP A 11 -3.29 19.63 4.55
N ARG A 12 -2.07 19.94 4.15
CA ARG A 12 -1.35 21.13 4.59
C ARG A 12 -1.64 22.39 3.78
N PHE A 13 -1.83 22.26 2.47
CA PHE A 13 -1.88 23.37 1.52
C PHE A 13 -3.11 23.35 0.59
N GLY A 14 -4.06 22.44 0.82
CA GLY A 14 -5.24 22.27 -0.04
C GLY A 14 -6.08 23.54 -0.19
N SER A 15 -6.18 24.32 0.89
CA SER A 15 -6.92 25.61 0.90
C SER A 15 -6.36 26.66 -0.09
N LEU A 16 -5.15 26.45 -0.61
CA LEU A 16 -4.58 27.35 -1.64
C LEU A 16 -5.20 27.15 -3.02
N GLY A 17 -6.03 26.12 -3.23
CA GLY A 17 -6.73 25.86 -4.50
C GLY A 17 -5.82 25.57 -5.71
N ARG A 18 -4.58 25.09 -5.47
CA ARG A 18 -3.58 24.85 -6.53
C ARG A 18 -3.70 23.49 -7.21
N VAL A 19 -4.52 22.61 -6.66
CA VAL A 19 -4.73 21.26 -7.18
C VAL A 19 -6.18 21.13 -7.63
N ALA A 20 -6.38 20.83 -8.90
CA ALA A 20 -7.72 20.63 -9.45
C ALA A 20 -8.11 19.14 -9.52
N LYS A 21 -7.14 18.26 -9.78
CA LYS A 21 -7.36 16.81 -9.89
C LYS A 21 -6.13 16.04 -9.43
N VAL A 22 -6.35 14.82 -8.96
CA VAL A 22 -5.29 13.89 -8.53
C VAL A 22 -5.51 12.53 -9.18
N ALA A 23 -4.43 11.87 -9.58
CA ALA A 23 -4.43 10.44 -9.92
C ALA A 23 -3.42 9.71 -9.06
N SER A 24 -3.86 8.71 -8.33
CA SER A 24 -3.02 7.83 -7.50
C SER A 24 -3.11 6.39 -8.00
N LEU A 25 -1.94 5.79 -8.24
CA LEU A 25 -1.81 4.43 -8.76
C LEU A 25 -1.16 3.56 -7.71
N ALA A 26 -1.84 2.51 -7.31
CA ALA A 26 -1.32 1.50 -6.37
C ALA A 26 -0.65 2.11 -5.11
N THR A 27 -1.17 3.23 -4.62
CA THR A 27 -0.59 3.94 -3.47
C THR A 27 -0.94 3.22 -2.17
N PRO A 28 0.05 2.90 -1.31
CA PRO A 28 -0.18 2.25 -0.03
C PRO A 28 -0.68 3.25 1.04
N PHE A 29 -1.90 3.76 0.90
CA PHE A 29 -2.50 4.70 1.84
C PHE A 29 -2.57 4.16 3.28
N ASN A 30 -2.93 2.89 3.46
CA ASN A 30 -2.92 2.20 4.75
C ASN A 30 -1.70 1.28 4.92
N GLY A 31 -0.69 1.43 4.07
CA GLY A 31 0.59 0.74 4.15
C GLY A 31 0.66 -0.58 3.37
N SER A 32 1.85 -1.18 3.45
CA SER A 32 2.22 -2.44 2.83
C SER A 32 3.11 -3.25 3.77
N PHE A 33 2.92 -4.56 3.82
CA PHE A 33 3.78 -5.46 4.59
C PHE A 33 5.20 -5.58 4.01
N GLU A 34 5.41 -5.19 2.76
CA GLU A 34 6.75 -5.15 2.18
C GLU A 34 7.65 -4.13 2.89
N ALA A 35 7.10 -3.04 3.44
CA ALA A 35 7.86 -2.13 4.28
C ALA A 35 8.36 -2.82 5.56
N VAL A 36 7.51 -3.66 6.16
CA VAL A 36 7.89 -4.45 7.35
C VAL A 36 8.99 -5.46 7.01
N LEU A 37 8.88 -6.15 5.86
CA LEU A 37 9.91 -7.08 5.39
C LEU A 37 11.26 -6.37 5.22
N LYS A 38 11.26 -5.21 4.57
CA LYS A 38 12.48 -4.44 4.34
C LYS A 38 13.15 -4.02 5.66
N ILE A 39 12.39 -3.54 6.64
CA ILE A 39 12.91 -3.15 7.95
C ILE A 39 13.37 -4.37 8.77
N ALA A 40 12.60 -5.45 8.77
CA ALA A 40 12.88 -6.62 9.61
C ALA A 40 14.02 -7.50 9.04
N VAL A 41 14.00 -7.75 7.72
CA VAL A 41 14.85 -8.76 7.06
C VAL A 41 15.77 -8.16 6.00
N GLY A 42 15.32 -7.14 5.25
CA GLY A 42 16.00 -6.60 4.07
C GLY A 42 15.81 -7.52 2.87
N THR A 43 14.86 -7.22 2.00
CA THR A 43 14.61 -7.96 0.77
C THR A 43 14.99 -7.11 -0.44
N GLY A 44 15.58 -7.73 -1.48
CA GLY A 44 15.92 -7.05 -2.73
C GLY A 44 14.70 -6.52 -3.48
N ASP A 45 14.87 -5.42 -4.20
CA ASP A 45 13.76 -4.74 -4.90
C ASP A 45 13.26 -5.45 -6.16
N LEU A 46 14.05 -6.33 -6.75
CA LEU A 46 13.74 -7.00 -8.03
C LEU A 46 13.26 -8.44 -7.87
N GLY A 47 12.46 -8.71 -6.86
CA GLY A 47 11.87 -10.04 -6.66
C GLY A 47 12.82 -11.07 -6.06
N GLY A 48 13.98 -10.65 -5.57
CA GLY A 48 14.87 -11.49 -4.77
C GLY A 48 14.31 -11.66 -3.38
N GLU A 49 13.94 -12.88 -3.00
CA GLU A 49 13.53 -13.19 -1.61
C GLU A 49 14.74 -13.32 -0.66
N ALA A 50 15.96 -13.25 -1.17
CA ALA A 50 17.17 -13.39 -0.36
C ALA A 50 17.36 -12.17 0.57
N PRO A 51 17.54 -12.38 1.88
CA PRO A 51 17.81 -11.30 2.81
C PRO A 51 19.11 -10.55 2.46
N SER A 52 19.04 -9.22 2.40
CA SER A 52 20.19 -8.35 2.19
C SER A 52 20.48 -7.53 3.45
N SER A 53 21.66 -7.71 4.04
CA SER A 53 22.06 -6.95 5.22
C SER A 53 22.17 -5.46 4.93
N ARG A 54 22.72 -5.10 3.78
CA ARG A 54 22.87 -3.70 3.35
C ARG A 54 21.54 -3.00 3.16
N GLU A 55 20.59 -3.67 2.50
CA GLU A 55 19.24 -3.11 2.32
C GLU A 55 18.49 -2.99 3.64
N ARG A 56 18.63 -3.97 4.52
CA ARG A 56 18.04 -3.95 5.86
C ARG A 56 18.55 -2.78 6.69
N GLU A 57 19.87 -2.52 6.68
CA GLU A 57 20.47 -1.41 7.39
C GLU A 57 19.98 -0.07 6.83
N ALA A 58 19.96 0.08 5.50
CA ALA A 58 19.42 1.26 4.84
C ALA A 58 17.92 1.46 5.16
N ALA A 59 17.12 0.40 5.11
CA ALA A 59 15.69 0.44 5.41
C ALA A 59 15.40 0.92 6.84
N ARG A 60 16.20 0.49 7.82
CA ARG A 60 16.07 0.87 9.23
C ARG A 60 16.35 2.35 9.48
N MET A 61 17.12 2.98 8.61
CA MET A 61 17.50 4.40 8.72
C MET A 61 16.71 5.32 7.78
N LEU A 62 15.77 4.79 6.97
CA LEU A 62 15.00 5.55 6.01
C LEU A 62 13.61 5.92 6.56
N PRO A 63 13.38 7.16 7.09
CA PRO A 63 12.10 7.55 7.68
C PRO A 63 10.92 7.37 6.74
N ALA A 64 11.12 7.61 5.42
CA ALA A 64 10.08 7.46 4.41
C ALA A 64 9.47 6.05 4.37
N LEU A 65 10.22 5.01 4.73
CA LEU A 65 9.74 3.63 4.73
C LEU A 65 8.76 3.37 5.88
N TYR A 66 8.92 4.07 7.00
CA TYR A 66 8.03 3.96 8.17
C TYR A 66 6.62 4.47 7.85
N HIS A 67 6.48 5.45 6.97
CA HIS A 67 5.18 5.90 6.48
C HIS A 67 4.42 4.83 5.68
N LEU A 68 5.11 3.76 5.25
CA LEU A 68 4.50 2.63 4.54
C LEU A 68 4.17 1.43 5.45
N ILE A 69 4.45 1.50 6.75
CA ILE A 69 4.06 0.46 7.71
C ILE A 69 2.53 0.28 7.68
N PRO A 70 2.02 -0.96 7.60
CA PRO A 70 0.59 -1.18 7.49
C PRO A 70 -0.16 -0.84 8.79
N ALA A 71 -1.31 -0.17 8.63
CA ALA A 71 -2.30 0.11 9.67
C ALA A 71 -3.66 -0.52 9.34
N ILE A 72 -3.64 -1.73 8.82
CA ILE A 72 -4.84 -2.46 8.38
C ILE A 72 -5.42 -3.21 9.57
N PRO A 73 -6.68 -2.93 9.98
CA PRO A 73 -7.29 -3.57 11.14
C PRO A 73 -7.32 -5.10 11.05
N GLY A 74 -6.83 -5.78 12.08
CA GLY A 74 -6.84 -7.24 12.18
C GLY A 74 -5.82 -7.95 11.27
N ALA A 75 -5.00 -7.23 10.52
CA ALA A 75 -4.00 -7.81 9.65
C ALA A 75 -2.72 -8.24 10.40
N VAL A 76 -2.43 -7.63 11.53
CA VAL A 76 -1.34 -8.06 12.43
C VAL A 76 -1.92 -9.01 13.49
N GLN A 77 -1.43 -10.24 13.50
CA GLN A 77 -1.89 -11.31 14.38
C GLN A 77 -0.84 -11.59 15.45
N ALA A 78 -0.89 -10.83 16.54
CA ALA A 78 0.06 -10.96 17.64
C ALA A 78 -0.34 -12.11 18.57
N GLY A 79 0.64 -12.90 18.98
CA GLY A 79 0.51 -13.90 20.03
C GLY A 79 0.26 -13.27 21.41
N PRO A 80 -0.08 -14.09 22.41
CA PRO A 80 -0.36 -13.60 23.77
C PRO A 80 0.74 -12.71 24.33
N GLY A 81 0.37 -11.57 24.90
CA GLY A 81 1.29 -10.62 25.53
C GLY A 81 2.12 -9.75 24.56
N LEU A 82 1.94 -9.91 23.23
CA LEU A 82 2.63 -9.13 22.22
C LEU A 82 1.76 -7.99 21.68
N SER A 83 2.40 -6.89 21.27
CA SER A 83 1.69 -5.78 20.61
C SER A 83 1.41 -6.12 19.15
N SER A 84 0.16 -5.90 18.70
CA SER A 84 -0.23 -5.92 17.30
C SER A 84 -0.02 -4.58 16.60
N ASP A 85 0.39 -3.56 17.32
CA ASP A 85 0.56 -2.21 16.84
C ASP A 85 2.00 -1.96 16.36
N LEU A 86 2.20 -2.04 15.05
CA LEU A 86 3.52 -1.85 14.43
C LEU A 86 4.09 -0.42 14.56
N PHE A 87 3.31 0.54 15.05
CA PHE A 87 3.82 1.88 15.39
C PHE A 87 4.33 1.98 16.84
N GLN A 88 4.40 0.86 17.56
CA GLN A 88 5.04 0.75 18.86
C GLN A 88 6.36 0.00 18.73
N ALA A 89 7.42 0.54 19.32
CA ALA A 89 8.74 -0.09 19.28
C ALA A 89 8.74 -1.52 19.87
N SER A 90 7.88 -1.79 20.86
CA SER A 90 7.70 -3.11 21.48
C SER A 90 7.15 -4.19 20.54
N ALA A 91 6.56 -3.81 19.39
CA ALA A 91 6.11 -4.76 18.37
C ALA A 91 7.26 -5.29 17.49
N TRP A 92 8.47 -4.74 17.60
CA TRP A 92 9.59 -5.04 16.73
C TRP A 92 10.69 -5.84 17.44
N GLN A 93 11.49 -6.54 16.62
CA GLN A 93 12.67 -7.24 17.10
C GLN A 93 13.73 -6.25 17.63
N ARG A 94 14.36 -6.58 18.75
CA ARG A 94 15.43 -5.78 19.35
C ARG A 94 16.57 -5.47 18.38
N ARG A 95 16.90 -6.40 17.49
CA ARG A 95 17.92 -6.23 16.44
C ARG A 95 17.69 -5.04 15.50
N VAL A 96 16.45 -4.53 15.39
CA VAL A 96 16.16 -3.31 14.63
C VAL A 96 16.83 -2.12 15.31
N VAL A 97 16.62 -1.98 16.61
CA VAL A 97 17.21 -0.90 17.42
C VAL A 97 18.74 -1.05 17.52
N GLU A 98 19.24 -2.26 17.65
CA GLU A 98 20.69 -2.54 17.67
C GLU A 98 21.40 -2.05 16.41
N THR A 99 20.82 -2.27 15.23
CA THR A 99 21.38 -1.72 13.96
C THR A 99 21.38 -0.20 13.94
N ILE A 100 20.31 0.43 14.45
CA ILE A 100 20.25 1.89 14.56
C ILE A 100 21.30 2.40 15.56
N ALA A 101 21.55 1.66 16.65
CA ALA A 101 22.58 2.01 17.62
C ALA A 101 23.99 1.95 17.02
N GLU A 102 24.27 0.94 16.17
CA GLU A 102 25.51 0.87 15.40
C GLU A 102 25.69 2.09 14.49
N PHE A 103 24.63 2.47 13.77
CA PHE A 103 24.64 3.66 12.94
C PHE A 103 24.92 4.94 13.77
N VAL A 104 24.23 5.09 14.91
CA VAL A 104 24.44 6.22 15.84
C VAL A 104 25.90 6.24 16.35
N ARG A 105 26.46 5.07 16.67
CA ARG A 105 27.85 4.96 17.15
C ARG A 105 28.87 5.45 16.12
N PHE A 106 28.65 5.12 14.84
CA PHE A 106 29.61 5.49 13.77
C PHE A 106 29.40 6.87 13.19
N HIS A 107 28.15 7.34 13.14
CA HIS A 107 27.78 8.57 12.42
C HIS A 107 27.15 9.65 13.31
N GLY A 108 26.88 9.33 14.58
CA GLY A 108 26.28 10.28 15.52
C GLY A 108 27.26 11.40 15.91
N LEU A 109 26.72 12.60 16.09
CA LEU A 109 27.52 13.77 16.52
C LEU A 109 28.08 13.63 17.93
N ARG A 110 27.42 12.89 18.81
CA ARG A 110 27.81 12.58 20.18
C ARG A 110 27.37 11.14 20.53
N PRO A 111 28.21 10.14 20.27
CA PRO A 111 27.83 8.72 20.45
C PRO A 111 27.88 8.26 21.93
N VAL A 112 27.37 9.10 22.86
CA VAL A 112 27.16 8.70 24.26
C VAL A 112 25.83 7.99 24.36
N ALA A 113 25.80 6.79 24.99
CA ALA A 113 24.63 5.93 25.12
C ALA A 113 23.91 5.67 23.75
N PRO A 114 24.59 5.06 22.75
CA PRO A 114 24.06 4.91 21.41
C PRO A 114 22.78 4.08 21.37
N MET A 115 22.60 3.12 22.27
CA MET A 115 21.40 2.30 22.36
C MET A 115 20.18 3.14 22.75
N GLU A 116 20.30 3.96 23.78
CA GLU A 116 19.22 4.85 24.22
C GLU A 116 18.84 5.90 23.16
N GLN A 117 19.86 6.42 22.45
CA GLN A 117 19.60 7.32 21.32
C GLN A 117 18.88 6.59 20.16
N ALA A 118 19.26 5.35 19.88
CA ALA A 118 18.61 4.54 18.85
C ALA A 118 17.15 4.22 19.19
N GLU A 119 16.86 3.89 20.45
CA GLU A 119 15.49 3.66 20.92
C GLU A 119 14.62 4.92 20.75
N ARG A 120 15.15 6.07 21.11
CA ARG A 120 14.46 7.35 20.92
C ARG A 120 14.23 7.67 19.44
N LEU A 121 15.25 7.45 18.60
CA LEU A 121 15.15 7.71 17.15
C LEU A 121 14.13 6.77 16.50
N PHE A 122 14.18 5.49 16.81
CA PHE A 122 13.24 4.50 16.30
C PHE A 122 11.80 4.83 16.71
N SER A 123 11.58 5.11 17.99
CA SER A 123 10.27 5.50 18.49
C SER A 123 9.77 6.81 17.85
N ALA A 124 10.65 7.77 17.62
CA ALA A 124 10.30 9.03 16.95
C ALA A 124 9.87 8.80 15.50
N MET A 125 10.58 7.96 14.72
CA MET A 125 10.20 7.61 13.35
C MET A 125 8.84 6.92 13.28
N LEU A 126 8.56 6.00 14.21
CA LEU A 126 7.25 5.33 14.30
C LEU A 126 6.13 6.31 14.67
N CYS A 127 6.37 7.18 15.64
CA CYS A 127 5.40 8.18 16.10
C CYS A 127 5.06 9.19 14.98
N GLU A 128 6.07 9.70 14.28
CA GLU A 128 5.88 10.62 13.16
C GLU A 128 5.11 9.98 12.01
N ALA A 129 5.46 8.73 11.66
CA ALA A 129 4.75 7.99 10.63
C ALA A 129 3.27 7.77 10.98
N ARG A 130 2.97 7.45 12.25
CA ARG A 130 1.60 7.36 12.76
C ARG A 130 0.86 8.70 12.67
N ALA A 131 1.49 9.77 13.15
CA ALA A 131 0.89 11.09 13.13
C ALA A 131 0.58 11.57 11.69
N PHE A 132 1.52 11.35 10.76
CA PHE A 132 1.30 11.64 9.35
C PHE A 132 0.12 10.85 8.78
N ARG A 133 0.06 9.55 9.05
CA ARG A 133 -1.06 8.70 8.61
C ARG A 133 -2.40 9.18 9.18
N GLY A 134 -2.45 9.54 10.47
CA GLY A 134 -3.66 10.10 11.08
C GLY A 134 -4.17 11.32 10.31
N ARG A 135 -3.28 12.26 9.95
CA ARG A 135 -3.65 13.41 9.13
C ARG A 135 -4.17 13.02 7.73
N VAL A 136 -3.52 12.06 7.06
CA VAL A 136 -3.98 11.57 5.76
C VAL A 136 -5.35 10.89 5.87
N ASP A 137 -5.58 10.12 6.94
CA ASP A 137 -6.86 9.43 7.19
C ASP A 137 -8.02 10.42 7.44
N GLU A 138 -7.72 11.59 8.03
CA GLU A 138 -8.67 12.67 8.35
C GLU A 138 -8.81 13.71 7.23
N LEU A 139 -8.11 13.53 6.10
CA LEU A 139 -8.18 14.46 4.97
C LEU A 139 -9.63 14.63 4.49
N GLN A 140 -10.05 15.86 4.35
CA GLN A 140 -11.36 16.26 3.81
C GLN A 140 -11.14 16.94 2.46
N LEU A 141 -11.51 16.27 1.38
CA LEU A 141 -11.30 16.76 0.02
C LEU A 141 -12.00 18.12 -0.22
N GLU A 142 -13.15 18.32 0.40
CA GLU A 142 -13.95 19.53 0.28
C GLU A 142 -13.20 20.76 0.81
N ARG A 143 -12.38 20.61 1.83
CA ARG A 143 -11.52 21.71 2.34
C ARG A 143 -10.45 22.13 1.34
N ALA A 144 -10.07 21.23 0.45
CA ALA A 144 -9.17 21.51 -0.66
C ALA A 144 -9.91 21.94 -1.94
N GLY A 145 -11.24 22.08 -1.87
CA GLY A 145 -12.08 22.41 -3.03
C GLY A 145 -12.26 21.25 -4.01
N LEU A 146 -11.98 20.02 -3.58
CA LEU A 146 -12.05 18.81 -4.41
C LEU A 146 -13.28 17.97 -4.05
N LYS A 147 -13.75 17.21 -5.02
CA LYS A 147 -14.79 16.17 -4.86
C LYS A 147 -14.14 14.79 -5.00
N PRO A 148 -14.78 13.71 -4.53
CA PRO A 148 -14.31 12.35 -4.78
C PRO A 148 -14.02 12.04 -6.24
N SER A 149 -14.82 12.60 -7.18
CA SER A 149 -14.62 12.47 -8.63
C SER A 149 -13.36 13.15 -9.17
N ASP A 150 -12.77 14.09 -8.43
CA ASP A 150 -11.53 14.76 -8.80
C ASP A 150 -10.28 13.96 -8.40
N TRP A 151 -10.48 12.84 -7.71
CA TRP A 151 -9.42 11.90 -7.33
C TRP A 151 -9.60 10.55 -8.03
N LEU A 152 -8.81 10.27 -9.06
CA LEU A 152 -8.71 8.94 -9.65
C LEU A 152 -7.82 8.07 -8.75
N CYS A 153 -8.43 7.13 -8.03
CA CYS A 153 -7.72 6.14 -7.23
C CYS A 153 -7.75 4.79 -7.95
N VAL A 154 -6.59 4.30 -8.35
CA VAL A 154 -6.45 2.99 -9.00
C VAL A 154 -5.73 2.02 -8.06
N ALA A 155 -6.36 0.89 -7.76
CA ALA A 155 -5.80 -0.19 -6.96
C ALA A 155 -5.61 -1.46 -7.81
N GLY A 156 -4.45 -2.09 -7.67
CA GLY A 156 -4.21 -3.40 -8.26
C GLY A 156 -4.79 -4.51 -7.39
N VAL A 157 -5.41 -5.50 -8.02
CA VAL A 157 -5.97 -6.68 -7.37
C VAL A 157 -5.66 -7.93 -8.19
N ASN A 158 -6.00 -9.09 -7.65
CA ASN A 158 -5.82 -10.39 -8.32
C ASN A 158 -4.35 -10.80 -8.52
N SER A 159 -3.46 -10.29 -7.66
CA SER A 159 -2.10 -10.80 -7.50
C SER A 159 -1.88 -11.32 -6.09
N PRO A 160 -1.11 -12.43 -5.92
CA PRO A 160 -0.76 -12.94 -4.60
C PRO A 160 -0.03 -11.87 -3.79
N THR A 161 -0.63 -11.44 -2.69
CA THR A 161 -0.15 -10.31 -1.89
C THR A 161 -0.14 -10.69 -0.42
N ARG A 162 0.86 -10.23 0.33
CA ARG A 162 0.87 -10.38 1.78
C ARG A 162 -0.18 -9.46 2.39
N VAL A 163 -1.17 -10.06 3.04
CA VAL A 163 -2.31 -9.35 3.64
C VAL A 163 -2.36 -9.47 5.15
N ARG A 164 -1.49 -10.31 5.74
CA ARG A 164 -1.41 -10.59 7.18
C ARG A 164 0.04 -10.69 7.63
N LEU A 165 0.25 -10.43 8.90
CA LEU A 165 1.53 -10.60 9.59
C LEU A 165 1.31 -11.29 10.93
N PRO A 166 1.55 -12.59 11.03
CA PRO A 166 1.59 -13.26 12.32
C PRO A 166 2.86 -12.88 13.10
N ILE A 167 2.70 -12.57 14.38
CA ILE A 167 3.79 -12.25 15.32
C ILE A 167 3.77 -13.26 16.45
N ARG A 168 4.92 -13.83 16.77
CA ARG A 168 5.12 -14.76 17.89
C ARG A 168 6.19 -14.28 18.83
N GLY A 169 6.10 -14.71 20.08
CA GLY A 169 7.22 -14.66 21.04
C GLY A 169 8.06 -15.92 20.91
N GLN A 170 9.35 -15.78 20.70
CA GLN A 170 10.30 -16.88 20.73
C GLN A 170 11.51 -16.48 21.59
N ASN A 171 11.79 -17.26 22.63
CA ASN A 171 12.90 -17.01 23.55
C ASN A 171 12.92 -15.59 24.17
N GLY A 172 11.75 -15.03 24.45
CA GLY A 172 11.62 -13.66 24.99
C GLY A 172 11.73 -12.54 23.95
N GLU A 173 11.88 -12.87 22.66
CA GLU A 173 11.96 -11.91 21.57
C GLU A 173 10.74 -12.00 20.64
N VAL A 174 10.48 -10.90 19.93
CA VAL A 174 9.43 -10.81 18.90
C VAL A 174 9.95 -11.45 17.62
N GLU A 175 9.18 -12.36 17.04
CA GLU A 175 9.43 -12.95 15.74
C GLU A 175 8.29 -12.67 14.76
N PHE A 176 8.61 -12.12 13.58
CA PHE A 176 7.68 -11.99 12.48
C PHE A 176 7.71 -13.24 11.61
N LEU A 177 6.56 -13.87 11.43
CA LEU A 177 6.45 -15.06 10.59
C LEU A 177 6.22 -14.62 9.13
N LEU A 178 7.31 -14.48 8.39
CA LEU A 178 7.35 -13.95 7.02
C LEU A 178 7.45 -15.10 6.00
N ARG A 179 6.50 -16.02 6.00
CA ARG A 179 6.50 -17.16 5.08
C ARG A 179 5.97 -16.74 3.70
N SER A 180 6.51 -17.35 2.64
CA SER A 180 6.00 -17.15 1.28
C SER A 180 4.54 -17.58 1.10
N GLY A 181 4.08 -18.55 1.88
CA GLY A 181 2.69 -19.00 1.89
C GLY A 181 1.66 -18.04 2.51
N ASP A 182 2.12 -16.91 3.09
CA ASP A 182 1.22 -15.90 3.67
C ASP A 182 0.69 -14.89 2.62
N ARG A 183 0.99 -15.12 1.35
CA ARG A 183 0.42 -14.35 0.25
C ARG A 183 -0.93 -14.92 -0.15
N GLU A 184 -1.93 -14.07 -0.19
CA GLU A 184 -3.30 -14.43 -0.53
C GLU A 184 -3.76 -13.72 -1.79
N ASN A 185 -4.66 -14.40 -2.53
CA ASN A 185 -5.32 -13.84 -3.70
C ASN A 185 -6.77 -14.34 -3.74
N ARG A 186 -7.59 -13.79 -2.84
CA ARG A 186 -9.02 -14.08 -2.77
C ARG A 186 -9.79 -12.82 -3.16
N TRP A 187 -9.99 -12.64 -4.44
CA TRP A 187 -10.81 -11.58 -4.98
C TRP A 187 -11.94 -12.15 -5.82
N ASP A 188 -13.15 -11.80 -5.46
CA ASP A 188 -14.35 -12.10 -6.24
C ASP A 188 -15.22 -10.85 -6.34
N SER A 189 -15.21 -10.21 -7.51
CA SER A 189 -16.03 -9.03 -7.79
C SER A 189 -17.51 -9.33 -7.97
N ASN A 190 -17.90 -10.62 -8.11
CA ASN A 190 -19.27 -11.03 -8.42
C ASN A 190 -20.00 -11.71 -7.27
N ARG A 191 -19.31 -12.08 -6.21
CA ARG A 191 -19.91 -12.72 -5.03
C ARG A 191 -19.81 -11.78 -3.84
N CYS A 192 -20.88 -11.05 -3.61
CA CYS A 192 -21.11 -10.36 -2.35
C CYS A 192 -22.30 -11.02 -1.64
N PRO A 193 -22.12 -12.16 -0.94
CA PRO A 193 -23.14 -12.60 0.03
C PRO A 193 -22.98 -11.70 1.26
N ALA A 194 -24.06 -11.08 1.67
CA ALA A 194 -24.13 -10.35 2.92
C ALA A 194 -23.53 -11.22 4.06
N GLY A 195 -22.46 -10.71 4.72
CA GLY A 195 -21.87 -11.34 5.90
C GLY A 195 -20.49 -11.98 5.77
N ARG A 196 -19.84 -12.02 4.59
CA ARG A 196 -18.48 -12.55 4.40
C ARG A 196 -17.46 -11.53 3.92
N ASP A 197 -17.70 -10.27 4.16
CA ASP A 197 -16.92 -9.13 3.61
C ASP A 197 -15.43 -9.14 3.97
N ARG A 198 -15.04 -9.81 5.05
CA ARG A 198 -13.64 -9.86 5.49
C ARG A 198 -12.73 -10.78 4.65
N GLU A 199 -13.30 -11.79 3.98
CA GLU A 199 -12.49 -12.72 3.17
C GLU A 199 -12.27 -12.24 1.73
N GLN A 200 -13.11 -11.36 1.22
CA GLN A 200 -13.09 -10.91 -0.17
C GLN A 200 -11.99 -9.88 -0.48
N GLY A 201 -11.51 -9.15 0.53
CA GLY A 201 -10.43 -8.17 0.39
C GLY A 201 -9.02 -8.74 0.53
N LEU A 202 -8.86 -10.09 0.60
CA LEU A 202 -7.57 -10.74 0.77
C LEU A 202 -6.83 -10.86 -0.57
N THR A 203 -6.52 -9.74 -1.18
CA THR A 203 -5.85 -9.61 -2.47
C THR A 203 -5.05 -8.31 -2.52
N GLY A 204 -4.35 -8.08 -3.61
CA GLY A 204 -3.63 -6.84 -3.89
C GLY A 204 -2.90 -6.91 -5.22
N ASP A 205 -1.88 -6.10 -5.38
CA ASP A 205 -1.06 -5.99 -6.59
C ASP A 205 0.29 -6.71 -6.50
N GLY A 206 0.46 -7.59 -5.50
CA GLY A 206 1.71 -8.28 -5.21
C GLY A 206 2.58 -7.58 -4.17
N THR A 207 2.42 -6.27 -3.98
CA THR A 207 3.19 -5.45 -3.02
C THR A 207 2.27 -4.77 -2.01
N VAL A 208 1.21 -4.13 -2.48
CA VAL A 208 0.25 -3.41 -1.65
C VAL A 208 -1.03 -4.24 -1.54
N PRO A 209 -1.46 -4.65 -0.34
CA PRO A 209 -2.74 -5.29 -0.16
C PRO A 209 -3.86 -4.30 -0.54
N PHE A 210 -4.98 -4.83 -1.04
CA PHE A 210 -6.10 -3.98 -1.44
C PHE A 210 -6.54 -3.03 -0.31
N GLU A 211 -6.66 -3.52 0.92
CA GLU A 211 -6.97 -2.70 2.10
C GLU A 211 -5.91 -1.62 2.38
N GLY A 212 -4.67 -1.89 1.98
CA GLY A 212 -3.59 -0.91 2.02
C GLY A 212 -3.73 0.20 0.99
N ALA A 213 -4.37 -0.08 -0.15
CA ALA A 213 -4.48 0.85 -1.27
C ALA A 213 -5.70 1.79 -1.20
N VAL A 214 -6.68 1.49 -0.36
CA VAL A 214 -7.93 2.28 -0.24
C VAL A 214 -7.74 3.42 0.75
N PRO A 215 -7.76 4.70 0.31
CA PRO A 215 -7.69 5.83 1.22
C PRO A 215 -9.03 6.02 1.94
N LYS A 216 -9.00 6.32 3.25
CA LYS A 216 -10.22 6.49 4.06
C LYS A 216 -11.04 7.70 3.62
N PHE A 217 -10.39 8.75 3.14
CA PHE A 217 -11.05 9.98 2.69
C PHE A 217 -11.84 9.83 1.39
N LEU A 218 -11.67 8.71 0.65
CA LEU A 218 -12.31 8.54 -0.65
C LEU A 218 -13.44 7.50 -0.65
N GLY A 219 -13.34 6.47 0.21
CA GLY A 219 -14.24 5.34 0.20
C GLY A 219 -13.97 4.32 -0.92
N ARG A 220 -14.39 3.07 -0.71
CA ARG A 220 -14.16 1.95 -1.64
C ARG A 220 -14.94 2.09 -2.95
N GLU A 221 -16.10 2.72 -2.89
CA GLU A 221 -17.00 2.92 -4.02
C GLU A 221 -16.39 3.83 -5.10
N ASN A 222 -15.37 4.60 -4.74
CA ASN A 222 -14.67 5.53 -5.65
C ASN A 222 -13.34 4.95 -6.19
N VAL A 223 -13.00 3.69 -5.85
CA VAL A 223 -11.75 3.05 -6.28
C VAL A 223 -11.97 2.28 -7.58
N VAL A 224 -11.05 2.45 -8.52
CA VAL A 224 -10.97 1.68 -9.77
C VAL A 224 -10.00 0.52 -9.56
N CYS A 225 -10.50 -0.71 -9.57
CA CYS A 225 -9.65 -1.89 -9.50
C CYS A 225 -9.22 -2.36 -10.88
N VAL A 226 -7.94 -2.74 -10.99
CA VAL A 226 -7.32 -3.33 -12.19
C VAL A 226 -6.59 -4.61 -11.83
N THR A 227 -6.43 -5.49 -12.82
CA THR A 227 -5.82 -6.82 -12.63
C THR A 227 -4.71 -7.06 -13.65
N PRO A 228 -3.81 -8.05 -13.44
CA PRO A 228 -2.83 -8.46 -14.46
C PRO A 228 -3.47 -8.89 -15.78
N GLN A 229 -4.73 -9.31 -15.78
CA GLN A 229 -5.45 -9.71 -16.99
C GLN A 229 -5.88 -8.51 -17.87
N ASP A 230 -5.78 -7.29 -17.34
CA ASP A 230 -6.14 -6.06 -18.07
C ASP A 230 -5.03 -5.53 -18.98
N PHE A 231 -3.85 -6.16 -18.98
CA PHE A 231 -2.84 -5.87 -19.99
C PHE A 231 -3.38 -6.16 -21.39
N GLY A 232 -3.21 -5.22 -22.30
CA GLY A 232 -3.59 -5.38 -23.69
C GLY A 232 -2.79 -6.47 -24.41
N TYR A 233 -3.32 -6.95 -25.54
CA TYR A 233 -2.66 -8.00 -26.33
C TYR A 233 -1.23 -7.63 -26.73
N TRP A 234 -0.97 -6.37 -27.04
CA TRP A 234 0.34 -5.86 -27.47
C TRP A 234 1.31 -5.56 -26.32
N GLU A 235 0.87 -5.68 -25.06
CA GLU A 235 1.68 -5.47 -23.86
C GLU A 235 2.37 -6.77 -23.42
N ILE A 236 2.87 -7.58 -24.38
CA ILE A 236 3.47 -8.89 -24.10
C ILE A 236 4.72 -8.77 -23.24
N ALA A 237 5.55 -7.75 -23.50
CA ALA A 237 6.78 -7.51 -22.73
C ALA A 237 6.45 -7.24 -21.26
N ASP A 238 5.43 -6.42 -20.98
CA ASP A 238 5.00 -6.08 -19.61
C ASP A 238 4.39 -7.29 -18.90
N ARG A 239 3.65 -8.15 -19.60
CA ARG A 239 3.15 -9.44 -19.07
C ARG A 239 4.28 -10.40 -18.67
N VAL A 240 5.39 -10.38 -19.38
CA VAL A 240 6.58 -11.19 -19.04
C VAL A 240 7.28 -10.58 -17.83
N LEU A 241 7.40 -9.26 -17.80
CA LEU A 241 7.97 -8.52 -16.67
C LEU A 241 7.15 -8.65 -15.39
N ASP A 242 5.82 -8.80 -15.49
CA ASP A 242 4.95 -9.08 -14.33
C ASP A 242 5.42 -10.29 -13.52
N ARG A 243 5.85 -11.34 -14.20
CA ARG A 243 6.36 -12.55 -13.55
C ARG A 243 7.68 -12.33 -12.80
N ALA A 244 8.47 -11.35 -13.21
CA ALA A 244 9.79 -11.06 -12.63
C ALA A 244 9.77 -9.91 -11.63
N ALA A 245 9.05 -8.82 -11.92
CA ALA A 245 9.04 -7.58 -11.14
C ALA A 245 7.78 -7.41 -10.27
N GLY A 246 6.76 -8.27 -10.44
CA GLY A 246 5.46 -8.19 -9.79
C GLY A 246 4.55 -7.12 -10.38
N PHE A 247 3.26 -7.32 -10.25
CA PHE A 247 2.23 -6.47 -10.86
C PHE A 247 2.30 -5.00 -10.41
N HIS A 248 2.64 -4.77 -9.15
CA HIS A 248 2.77 -3.42 -8.59
C HIS A 248 3.73 -2.53 -9.41
N GLY A 249 4.91 -3.07 -9.74
CA GLY A 249 5.95 -2.31 -10.45
C GLY A 249 5.58 -1.94 -11.88
N ILE A 250 4.78 -2.77 -12.54
CA ILE A 250 4.42 -2.60 -13.96
C ILE A 250 3.02 -2.03 -14.18
N LEU A 251 2.17 -1.99 -13.14
CA LEU A 251 0.82 -1.43 -13.23
C LEU A 251 0.79 -0.04 -13.87
N PRO A 252 1.70 0.91 -13.56
CA PRO A 252 1.71 2.22 -14.20
C PRO A 252 1.97 2.17 -15.72
N ASN A 253 2.54 1.10 -16.25
CA ASN A 253 2.86 0.98 -17.67
C ASN A 253 1.67 0.53 -18.53
N MET A 254 0.58 0.09 -17.89
CA MET A 254 -0.60 -0.38 -18.62
C MET A 254 -1.20 0.71 -19.49
N ASN A 255 -1.41 0.44 -20.79
CA ASN A 255 -2.06 1.37 -21.72
C ASN A 255 -3.47 1.78 -21.26
N MET A 256 -4.17 0.89 -20.58
CA MET A 256 -5.45 1.19 -19.97
C MET A 256 -5.32 2.28 -18.90
N ILE A 257 -4.32 2.19 -18.04
CA ILE A 257 -4.05 3.20 -17.00
C ILE A 257 -3.73 4.56 -17.63
N HIS A 258 -2.90 4.58 -18.68
CA HIS A 258 -2.60 5.82 -19.39
C HIS A 258 -3.87 6.48 -19.94
N ARG A 259 -4.78 5.70 -20.54
CA ARG A 259 -6.07 6.23 -21.02
C ARG A 259 -6.96 6.74 -19.89
N LEU A 260 -7.02 6.02 -18.76
CA LEU A 260 -7.74 6.47 -17.57
C LEU A 260 -7.22 7.81 -17.05
N ILE A 261 -5.89 7.96 -16.96
CA ILE A 261 -5.24 9.19 -16.51
C ILE A 261 -5.54 10.34 -17.46
N VAL A 262 -5.33 10.15 -18.78
CA VAL A 262 -5.60 11.18 -19.77
C VAL A 262 -7.07 11.63 -19.69
N ARG A 263 -8.00 10.68 -19.68
CA ARG A 263 -9.43 10.98 -19.57
C ARG A 263 -9.78 11.72 -18.29
N HIS A 264 -9.21 11.29 -17.16
CA HIS A 264 -9.41 11.93 -15.86
C HIS A 264 -9.01 13.41 -15.89
N PHE A 265 -7.83 13.71 -16.40
CA PHE A 265 -7.32 15.09 -16.42
C PHE A 265 -7.97 15.97 -17.50
N THR A 266 -8.24 15.42 -18.69
CA THR A 266 -8.80 16.20 -19.82
C THR A 266 -10.32 16.28 -19.81
N GLY A 267 -11.01 15.37 -19.10
CA GLY A 267 -12.47 15.24 -19.21
C GLY A 267 -12.96 14.69 -20.56
N SER A 268 -12.06 14.17 -21.39
CA SER A 268 -12.40 13.66 -22.72
C SER A 268 -13.35 12.45 -22.64
N PRO A 269 -14.36 12.36 -23.53
CA PRO A 269 -15.26 11.20 -23.56
C PRO A 269 -14.53 9.94 -24.04
N ASP A 270 -14.99 8.78 -23.60
CA ASP A 270 -14.50 7.49 -24.08
C ASP A 270 -15.23 7.05 -25.35
N LEU A 271 -14.82 7.59 -26.49
CA LEU A 271 -15.46 7.35 -27.79
C LEU A 271 -15.38 5.90 -28.27
N HIS A 272 -14.42 5.13 -27.74
CA HIS A 272 -14.15 3.76 -28.20
C HIS A 272 -14.43 2.69 -27.15
N GLY A 273 -14.93 3.07 -25.95
CA GLY A 273 -15.13 2.15 -24.84
C GLY A 273 -13.82 1.51 -24.34
N ALA A 274 -12.69 2.20 -24.53
CA ALA A 274 -11.36 1.69 -24.25
C ALA A 274 -10.87 1.97 -22.81
N THR A 275 -11.73 2.58 -21.99
CA THR A 275 -11.45 2.80 -20.56
C THR A 275 -12.49 2.08 -19.71
N TRP A 276 -12.01 1.24 -18.82
CA TRP A 276 -12.85 0.48 -17.91
C TRP A 276 -12.17 0.33 -16.54
N GLY A 277 -12.87 -0.21 -15.60
CA GLY A 277 -12.37 -0.60 -14.30
C GLY A 277 -13.31 -1.60 -13.66
N ARG A 278 -12.92 -2.12 -12.52
CA ARG A 278 -13.73 -3.02 -11.71
C ARG A 278 -14.06 -2.38 -10.39
N ALA A 279 -15.24 -2.72 -9.87
CA ALA A 279 -15.61 -2.34 -8.52
C ALA A 279 -14.64 -2.97 -7.51
N ALA A 280 -14.40 -2.27 -6.44
CA ALA A 280 -13.63 -2.76 -5.31
C ALA A 280 -14.30 -4.01 -4.68
N PRO A 281 -13.54 -4.91 -4.06
CA PRO A 281 -14.08 -6.02 -3.30
C PRO A 281 -15.16 -5.54 -2.30
N GLY A 282 -16.31 -6.20 -2.29
CA GLY A 282 -17.44 -5.84 -1.43
C GLY A 282 -18.32 -4.69 -1.91
N VAL A 283 -17.97 -3.99 -3.01
CA VAL A 283 -18.78 -2.89 -3.57
C VAL A 283 -19.74 -3.42 -4.62
N PRO A 284 -21.07 -3.31 -4.41
CA PRO A 284 -22.05 -3.68 -5.41
C PRO A 284 -21.94 -2.80 -6.67
N PRO A 285 -22.19 -3.34 -7.88
CA PRO A 285 -22.08 -2.59 -9.12
C PRO A 285 -22.87 -1.27 -9.15
N GLY A 286 -24.04 -1.22 -8.50
CA GLY A 286 -24.87 -0.01 -8.44
C GLY A 286 -24.37 1.06 -7.48
N HIS A 287 -23.36 0.79 -6.68
CA HIS A 287 -22.75 1.76 -5.76
C HIS A 287 -21.35 2.20 -6.21
N TRP A 288 -20.89 1.71 -7.36
CA TRP A 288 -19.58 2.09 -7.90
C TRP A 288 -19.69 3.42 -8.68
N ASN A 289 -18.95 4.44 -8.21
CA ASN A 289 -19.10 5.82 -8.63
C ASN A 289 -18.19 6.27 -9.80
N PRO A 290 -17.02 5.64 -10.08
CA PRO A 290 -16.13 6.15 -11.13
C PRO A 290 -16.81 6.24 -12.50
N ALA A 291 -16.65 7.38 -13.18
CA ALA A 291 -17.27 7.65 -14.48
C ALA A 291 -16.58 6.92 -15.65
N VAL A 292 -16.34 5.61 -15.48
CA VAL A 292 -15.74 4.72 -16.46
C VAL A 292 -16.60 3.46 -16.60
N ARG A 293 -16.39 2.69 -17.67
CA ARG A 293 -17.15 1.46 -17.88
C ARG A 293 -16.82 0.46 -16.79
N LEU A 294 -17.85 -0.06 -16.10
CA LEU A 294 -17.68 -1.15 -15.14
C LEU A 294 -17.54 -2.48 -15.90
N LEU A 295 -16.38 -3.12 -15.77
CA LEU A 295 -16.13 -4.45 -16.32
C LEU A 295 -16.49 -5.50 -15.28
N ARG A 296 -17.36 -6.44 -15.63
CA ARG A 296 -17.72 -7.58 -14.80
C ARG A 296 -16.79 -8.75 -15.15
N ASN A 297 -16.44 -9.61 -14.17
CA ASN A 297 -15.57 -10.77 -14.41
C ASN A 297 -16.09 -11.74 -15.48
N LYS A 298 -17.40 -11.72 -15.77
CA LYS A 298 -18.02 -12.51 -16.84
C LYS A 298 -17.74 -11.97 -18.24
N ASP A 299 -17.29 -10.71 -18.33
CA ASP A 299 -17.05 -10.03 -19.62
C ASP A 299 -15.63 -10.30 -20.14
N VAL A 300 -14.78 -10.93 -19.32
CA VAL A 300 -13.43 -11.37 -19.71
C VAL A 300 -13.54 -12.79 -20.27
N LYS A 301 -13.97 -12.91 -21.52
CA LYS A 301 -13.73 -14.12 -22.31
C LYS A 301 -12.31 -13.98 -22.86
N GLY A 302 -11.45 -14.98 -22.46
CA GLY A 302 -10.07 -15.11 -22.90
C GLY A 302 -9.87 -15.18 -24.40
#